data_76a0ea3a4f54b84b7b998c0aae924dc2
#
_entry.id   76a0ea3a4f54b84b7b998c0aae924dc2
#
_cell.length_a   1.000
_cell.length_b   1.000
_cell.length_c   1.000
_cell.angle_alpha   90.00
_cell.angle_beta   90.00
_cell.angle_gamma   90.00
#
_symmetry.space_group_name_H-M   'P 1'
#
loop_
_entity.id
_entity.type
_entity.pdbx_description
1 polymer ?
#
loop_
_entity_poly.entity_id
_entity_poly.type
_entity_poly.pdbx_seq_one_letter_code
_entity_poly.pdbx_strand_id
1 'polypeptide(L)'
;MRRVADRLAIPFTVGGGVRSVTDAEELLDAGADKVAVNSAALERPALITELAERMGSQAVVVAIDAQGGRVRTRAGTAATARTAVDWAREAVACGAGEILLTSMDADGTRAGYDLELTGAVAAAVSVPVIASGGAGGARHVADALEVAQAALLASILHEDPARLASLRDELRAMGVEVRDAA
;
A
#
# COMPACT_ATOMS: atom_id res chain seq x y z
N MET A 1 16.61 0.37 -10.76
CA MET A 1 15.48 1.29 -10.79
C MET A 1 15.23 1.81 -12.21
N ARG A 2 16.00 2.72 -12.79
CA ARG A 2 15.79 3.33 -14.13
C ARG A 2 15.37 2.33 -15.21
N ARG A 3 16.05 1.19 -15.35
CA ARG A 3 15.70 0.14 -16.33
C ARG A 3 14.28 -0.46 -16.18
N VAL A 4 13.68 -0.36 -15.01
CA VAL A 4 12.30 -0.78 -14.75
C VAL A 4 11.36 0.36 -15.12
N ALA A 5 11.62 1.57 -14.63
CA ALA A 5 10.84 2.76 -14.93
C ALA A 5 10.73 3.01 -16.45
N ASP A 6 11.84 2.88 -17.20
CA ASP A 6 11.87 3.05 -18.67
C ASP A 6 10.96 2.09 -19.45
N ARG A 7 10.48 1.02 -18.81
CA ARG A 7 9.62 0.00 -19.42
C ARG A 7 8.18 0.01 -18.93
N LEU A 8 7.90 0.78 -17.88
CA LEU A 8 6.55 0.85 -17.31
C LEU A 8 5.77 1.99 -17.94
N ALA A 9 4.52 1.70 -18.36
CA ALA A 9 3.54 2.68 -18.79
C ALA A 9 2.45 2.92 -17.72
N ILE A 10 2.69 2.47 -16.48
CA ILE A 10 1.78 2.58 -15.34
C ILE A 10 2.51 3.23 -14.17
N PRO A 11 1.78 3.87 -13.23
CA PRO A 11 2.39 4.45 -12.03
C PRO A 11 3.22 3.43 -11.25
N PHE A 12 4.38 3.86 -10.79
CA PHE A 12 5.37 3.02 -10.14
C PHE A 12 5.74 3.57 -8.76
N THR A 13 5.32 2.84 -7.72
CA THR A 13 5.68 3.14 -6.32
C THR A 13 6.87 2.30 -5.89
N VAL A 14 7.83 2.92 -5.25
CA VAL A 14 9.03 2.25 -4.74
C VAL A 14 9.18 2.49 -3.26
N GLY A 15 9.51 1.43 -2.54
CA GLY A 15 9.75 1.46 -1.10
C GLY A 15 10.85 0.49 -0.68
N GLY A 16 11.16 0.54 0.61
CA GLY A 16 12.22 -0.25 1.21
C GLY A 16 13.51 0.53 1.39
N GLY A 17 13.88 0.78 2.65
CA GLY A 17 15.12 1.46 3.01
C GLY A 17 15.11 2.99 2.94
N VAL A 18 14.03 3.64 2.58
CA VAL A 18 13.90 5.11 2.57
C VAL A 18 13.93 5.64 4.01
N ARG A 19 14.92 6.46 4.34
CA ARG A 19 15.16 7.01 5.69
C ARG A 19 15.34 8.52 5.70
N SER A 20 15.48 9.14 4.52
CA SER A 20 15.72 10.57 4.35
C SER A 20 15.01 11.10 3.11
N VAL A 21 14.91 12.43 3.01
CA VAL A 21 14.42 13.11 1.81
C VAL A 21 15.33 12.79 0.62
N THR A 22 16.65 12.75 0.82
CA THR A 22 17.61 12.43 -0.24
C THR A 22 17.36 11.02 -0.81
N ASP A 23 17.14 10.01 0.03
CA ASP A 23 16.82 8.65 -0.46
C ASP A 23 15.59 8.67 -1.36
N ALA A 24 14.56 9.43 -0.96
CA ALA A 24 13.32 9.55 -1.73
C ALA A 24 13.52 10.29 -3.06
N GLU A 25 14.28 11.39 -3.06
CA GLU A 25 14.64 12.15 -4.28
C GLU A 25 15.36 11.24 -5.28
N GLU A 26 16.36 10.46 -4.83
CA GLU A 26 17.07 9.51 -5.69
C GLU A 26 16.14 8.48 -6.35
N LEU A 27 15.09 8.03 -5.65
CA LEU A 27 14.11 7.11 -6.20
C LEU A 27 13.21 7.78 -7.25
N LEU A 28 12.74 9.01 -6.99
CA LEU A 28 11.93 9.77 -7.94
C LEU A 28 12.75 10.14 -9.17
N ASP A 29 14.00 10.58 -9.00
CA ASP A 29 14.92 10.86 -10.11
C ASP A 29 15.27 9.60 -10.93
N ALA A 30 15.16 8.43 -10.32
CA ALA A 30 15.32 7.15 -11.00
C ALA A 30 14.02 6.69 -11.73
N GLY A 31 12.93 7.48 -11.68
CA GLY A 31 11.69 7.27 -12.41
C GLY A 31 10.55 6.65 -11.59
N ALA A 32 10.63 6.65 -10.26
CA ALA A 32 9.47 6.31 -9.43
C ALA A 32 8.45 7.48 -9.44
N ASP A 33 7.16 7.17 -9.42
CA ASP A 33 6.10 8.17 -9.28
C ASP A 33 5.78 8.46 -7.81
N LYS A 34 5.95 7.46 -6.96
CA LYS A 34 5.71 7.54 -5.51
C LYS A 34 6.80 6.82 -4.73
N VAL A 35 7.00 7.24 -3.50
CA VAL A 35 7.88 6.57 -2.54
C VAL A 35 7.07 6.05 -1.35
N ALA A 36 7.38 4.82 -0.91
CA ALA A 36 6.76 4.21 0.24
C ALA A 36 7.72 4.17 1.43
N VAL A 37 7.28 4.71 2.57
CA VAL A 37 8.01 4.72 3.85
C VAL A 37 7.25 3.89 4.89
N ASN A 38 7.97 3.21 5.76
CA ASN A 38 7.42 2.38 6.82
C ASN A 38 8.16 2.66 8.15
N SER A 39 9.07 1.79 8.58
CA SER A 39 9.72 1.87 9.90
C SER A 39 10.38 3.22 10.19
N ALA A 40 11.05 3.83 9.22
CA ALA A 40 11.68 5.14 9.39
C ALA A 40 10.66 6.25 9.69
N ALA A 41 9.50 6.21 9.05
CA ALA A 41 8.41 7.14 9.30
C ALA A 41 7.78 6.91 10.68
N LEU A 42 7.64 5.67 11.12
CA LEU A 42 7.11 5.35 12.45
C LEU A 42 8.09 5.77 13.56
N GLU A 43 9.40 5.63 13.35
CA GLU A 43 10.46 6.08 14.27
C GLU A 43 10.56 7.62 14.30
N ARG A 44 10.35 8.28 13.17
CA ARG A 44 10.44 9.74 13.01
C ARG A 44 9.30 10.27 12.10
N PRO A 45 8.10 10.52 12.64
CA PRO A 45 6.95 10.99 11.84
C PRO A 45 7.21 12.28 11.06
N ALA A 46 8.08 13.16 11.55
CA ALA A 46 8.52 14.35 10.83
C ALA A 46 9.10 14.06 9.43
N LEU A 47 9.62 12.85 9.18
CA LEU A 47 10.05 12.44 7.86
C LEU A 47 8.91 12.52 6.82
N ILE A 48 7.68 12.17 7.20
CA ILE A 48 6.52 12.25 6.30
C ILE A 48 6.27 13.70 5.90
N THR A 49 6.35 14.62 6.86
CA THR A 49 6.16 16.06 6.59
C THR A 49 7.25 16.60 5.66
N GLU A 50 8.50 16.29 5.94
CA GLU A 50 9.64 16.69 5.10
C GLU A 50 9.50 16.17 3.66
N LEU A 51 9.08 14.91 3.49
CA LEU A 51 8.81 14.32 2.18
C LEU A 51 7.65 15.02 1.48
N ALA A 52 6.54 15.24 2.19
CA ALA A 52 5.35 15.88 1.62
C ALA A 52 5.61 17.35 1.22
N GLU A 53 6.36 18.10 2.02
CA GLU A 53 6.76 19.48 1.69
C GLU A 53 7.68 19.53 0.46
N ARG A 54 8.56 18.54 0.30
CA ARG A 54 9.55 18.52 -0.77
C ARG A 54 9.03 18.05 -2.11
N MET A 55 8.19 17.01 -2.11
CA MET A 55 7.75 16.32 -3.34
C MET A 55 6.23 16.27 -3.53
N GLY A 56 5.48 16.83 -2.59
CA GLY A 56 4.02 16.78 -2.57
C GLY A 56 3.47 15.51 -1.89
N SER A 57 2.37 15.66 -1.16
CA SER A 57 1.72 14.53 -0.45
C SER A 57 1.40 13.37 -1.38
N GLN A 58 0.98 13.64 -2.63
CA GLN A 58 0.62 12.62 -3.63
C GLN A 58 1.76 11.65 -3.96
N ALA A 59 3.01 12.04 -3.71
CA ALA A 59 4.18 11.18 -3.92
C ALA A 59 4.54 10.35 -2.68
N VAL A 60 3.89 10.57 -1.53
CA VAL A 60 4.24 9.93 -0.25
C VAL A 60 3.22 8.88 0.13
N VAL A 61 3.65 7.62 0.13
CA VAL A 61 2.87 6.46 0.60
C VAL A 61 3.41 6.04 1.96
N VAL A 62 2.55 5.91 2.96
CA VAL A 62 2.93 5.30 4.24
C VAL A 62 2.47 3.85 4.26
N ALA A 63 3.44 2.94 4.29
CA ALA A 63 3.18 1.52 4.43
C ALA A 63 3.01 1.16 5.92
N ILE A 64 1.95 0.44 6.24
CA ILE A 64 1.59 -0.01 7.58
C ILE A 64 1.44 -1.51 7.56
N ASP A 65 2.36 -2.22 8.20
CA ASP A 65 2.22 -3.64 8.48
C ASP A 65 1.54 -3.79 9.84
N ALA A 66 0.41 -4.49 9.90
CA ALA A 66 -0.36 -4.67 11.13
C ALA A 66 -0.59 -6.13 11.44
N GLN A 67 -0.52 -6.50 12.71
CA GLN A 67 -0.88 -7.81 13.25
C GLN A 67 -1.75 -7.65 14.48
N GLY A 68 -2.91 -8.29 14.52
CA GLY A 68 -3.90 -8.09 15.58
C GLY A 68 -4.29 -6.62 15.74
N GLY A 69 -4.39 -5.87 14.64
CA GLY A 69 -4.70 -4.43 14.60
C GLY A 69 -3.58 -3.51 15.09
N ARG A 70 -2.40 -4.03 15.45
CA ARG A 70 -1.25 -3.26 15.94
C ARG A 70 -0.14 -3.18 14.91
N VAL A 71 0.49 -2.01 14.81
CA VAL A 71 1.58 -1.76 13.87
C VAL A 71 2.81 -2.61 14.21
N ARG A 72 3.39 -3.20 13.18
CA ARG A 72 4.65 -3.93 13.22
C ARG A 72 5.71 -3.15 12.46
N THR A 73 6.96 -3.28 12.87
CA THR A 73 8.13 -2.66 12.22
C THR A 73 9.17 -3.70 11.85
N ARG A 74 10.21 -3.27 11.14
CA ARG A 74 11.34 -4.12 10.74
C ARG A 74 10.85 -5.38 10.01
N ALA A 75 10.08 -5.18 8.93
CA ALA A 75 9.46 -6.26 8.18
C ALA A 75 8.63 -7.23 9.06
N GLY A 76 7.85 -6.67 9.98
CA GLY A 76 6.94 -7.44 10.83
C GLY A 76 7.56 -8.08 12.09
N THR A 77 8.87 -7.95 12.31
CA THR A 77 9.55 -8.65 13.41
C THR A 77 9.41 -7.97 14.76
N ALA A 78 9.13 -6.66 14.81
CA ALA A 78 9.01 -5.91 16.05
C ALA A 78 7.57 -5.40 16.26
N ALA A 79 6.97 -5.72 17.40
CA ALA A 79 5.66 -5.22 17.80
C ALA A 79 5.76 -3.80 18.35
N THR A 80 4.72 -2.99 18.11
CA THR A 80 4.57 -1.67 18.73
C THR A 80 3.28 -1.61 19.55
N ALA A 81 3.16 -0.59 20.40
CA ALA A 81 1.92 -0.32 21.13
C ALA A 81 0.88 0.43 20.29
N ARG A 82 1.26 0.98 19.13
CA ARG A 82 0.36 1.78 18.27
C ARG A 82 -0.64 0.89 17.55
N THR A 83 -1.89 1.34 17.46
CA THR A 83 -2.87 0.73 16.57
C THR A 83 -2.63 1.19 15.12
N ALA A 84 -3.03 0.38 14.13
CA ALA A 84 -2.93 0.76 12.73
C ALA A 84 -3.79 1.99 12.43
N VAL A 85 -4.96 2.11 13.07
CA VAL A 85 -5.88 3.26 12.91
C VAL A 85 -5.24 4.55 13.41
N ASP A 86 -4.66 4.53 14.63
CA ASP A 86 -4.05 5.73 15.20
C ASP A 86 -2.81 6.16 14.40
N TRP A 87 -2.02 5.19 13.96
CA TRP A 87 -0.86 5.49 13.12
C TRP A 87 -1.24 6.04 11.74
N ALA A 88 -2.28 5.49 11.11
CA ALA A 88 -2.78 6.02 9.84
C ALA A 88 -3.25 7.48 9.97
N ARG A 89 -3.97 7.82 11.04
CA ARG A 89 -4.38 9.21 11.32
C ARG A 89 -3.19 10.14 11.48
N GLU A 90 -2.20 9.73 12.28
CA GLU A 90 -0.98 10.52 12.51
C GLU A 90 -0.19 10.70 11.20
N ALA A 91 -0.04 9.62 10.41
CA ALA A 91 0.66 9.67 9.13
C ALA A 91 -0.01 10.66 8.15
N VAL A 92 -1.34 10.64 8.06
CA VAL A 92 -2.10 11.60 7.23
C VAL A 92 -1.97 13.02 7.76
N ALA A 93 -2.03 13.22 9.07
CA ALA A 93 -1.80 14.53 9.68
C ALA A 93 -0.38 15.08 9.41
N CYS A 94 0.61 14.18 9.26
CA CYS A 94 1.98 14.54 8.85
C CYS A 94 2.14 14.78 7.33
N GLY A 95 1.11 14.52 6.51
CA GLY A 95 1.15 14.80 5.07
C GLY A 95 1.24 13.56 4.17
N ALA A 96 1.03 12.35 4.68
CA ALA A 96 0.89 11.16 3.82
C ALA A 96 -0.25 11.35 2.83
N GLY A 97 0.00 11.05 1.55
CA GLY A 97 -1.01 11.13 0.49
C GLY A 97 -1.72 9.80 0.23
N GLU A 98 -1.20 8.68 0.76
CA GLU A 98 -1.76 7.35 0.56
C GLU A 98 -1.31 6.40 1.67
N ILE A 99 -2.17 5.48 2.08
CA ILE A 99 -1.85 4.43 3.05
C ILE A 99 -1.86 3.07 2.35
N LEU A 100 -0.74 2.33 2.45
CA LEU A 100 -0.66 0.92 2.07
C LEU A 100 -0.75 0.07 3.34
N LEU A 101 -1.90 -0.57 3.56
CA LEU A 101 -2.16 -1.35 4.76
C LEU A 101 -2.04 -2.84 4.48
N THR A 102 -1.08 -3.50 5.12
CA THR A 102 -0.92 -4.96 5.07
C THR A 102 -1.38 -5.59 6.37
N SER A 103 -2.43 -6.41 6.32
CA SER A 103 -2.76 -7.32 7.42
C SER A 103 -1.84 -8.53 7.35
N MET A 104 -0.93 -8.65 8.34
CA MET A 104 -0.03 -9.80 8.45
C MET A 104 -0.77 -11.08 8.88
N ASP A 105 -1.94 -10.93 9.51
CA ASP A 105 -2.78 -12.06 9.89
C ASP A 105 -3.42 -12.72 8.65
N ALA A 106 -3.72 -11.91 7.62
CA ALA A 106 -4.29 -12.38 6.37
C ALA A 106 -3.22 -12.72 5.31
N ASP A 107 -2.02 -12.10 5.39
CA ASP A 107 -1.00 -12.23 4.36
C ASP A 107 -0.55 -13.68 4.15
N GLY A 108 -0.44 -14.09 2.87
CA GLY A 108 -0.11 -15.46 2.47
C GLY A 108 -1.25 -16.48 2.62
N THR A 109 -2.35 -16.17 3.31
CA THR A 109 -3.44 -17.14 3.57
C THR A 109 -4.31 -17.42 2.36
N ARG A 110 -4.45 -16.46 1.43
CA ARG A 110 -5.39 -16.49 0.29
C ARG A 110 -6.86 -16.64 0.69
N ALA A 111 -7.19 -16.36 1.95
CA ALA A 111 -8.55 -16.51 2.48
C ALA A 111 -9.38 -15.22 2.40
N GLY A 112 -8.83 -14.16 1.83
CA GLY A 112 -9.43 -12.84 1.72
C GLY A 112 -8.64 -11.79 2.49
N TYR A 113 -8.92 -10.53 2.17
CA TYR A 113 -8.35 -9.39 2.91
C TYR A 113 -8.98 -9.25 4.29
N ASP A 114 -8.28 -8.61 5.20
CA ASP A 114 -8.80 -8.20 6.49
C ASP A 114 -9.71 -6.97 6.31
N LEU A 115 -10.98 -7.22 5.99
CA LEU A 115 -11.95 -6.16 5.68
C LEU A 115 -12.28 -5.30 6.89
N GLU A 116 -12.26 -5.89 8.11
CA GLU A 116 -12.54 -5.17 9.34
C GLU A 116 -11.45 -4.13 9.62
N LEU A 117 -10.20 -4.56 9.62
CA LEU A 117 -9.06 -3.66 9.83
C LEU A 117 -8.96 -2.62 8.70
N THR A 118 -9.11 -3.06 7.45
CA THR A 118 -9.03 -2.17 6.28
C THR A 118 -10.13 -1.12 6.31
N GLY A 119 -11.37 -1.51 6.58
CA GLY A 119 -12.50 -0.59 6.70
C GLY A 119 -12.35 0.38 7.87
N ALA A 120 -11.83 -0.08 9.02
CA ALA A 120 -11.56 0.78 10.17
C ALA A 120 -10.51 1.85 9.87
N VAL A 121 -9.44 1.50 9.15
CA VAL A 121 -8.42 2.47 8.72
C VAL A 121 -8.97 3.41 7.67
N ALA A 122 -9.66 2.91 6.64
CA ALA A 122 -10.24 3.73 5.57
C ALA A 122 -11.26 4.74 6.09
N ALA A 123 -12.10 4.35 7.07
CA ALA A 123 -13.04 5.27 7.72
C ALA A 123 -12.35 6.34 8.59
N ALA A 124 -11.10 6.11 8.99
CA ALA A 124 -10.37 6.99 9.91
C ALA A 124 -9.52 8.06 9.22
N VAL A 125 -9.30 7.94 7.91
CA VAL A 125 -8.43 8.84 7.12
C VAL A 125 -9.14 9.40 5.91
N SER A 126 -8.61 10.51 5.35
CA SER A 126 -9.17 11.20 4.17
C SER A 126 -8.39 10.92 2.88
N VAL A 127 -7.37 10.09 2.95
CA VAL A 127 -6.54 9.70 1.79
C VAL A 127 -6.86 8.27 1.36
N PRO A 128 -6.55 7.89 0.11
CA PRO A 128 -6.72 6.53 -0.36
C PRO A 128 -6.02 5.49 0.52
N VAL A 129 -6.72 4.37 0.75
CA VAL A 129 -6.16 3.19 1.41
C VAL A 129 -6.08 2.05 0.42
N ILE A 130 -4.91 1.41 0.35
CA ILE A 130 -4.65 0.21 -0.45
C ILE A 130 -4.67 -0.98 0.50
N ALA A 131 -5.61 -1.90 0.31
CA ALA A 131 -5.68 -3.16 1.06
C ALA A 131 -4.60 -4.12 0.58
N SER A 132 -3.87 -4.74 1.50
CA SER A 132 -2.81 -5.72 1.21
C SER A 132 -2.84 -6.89 2.19
N GLY A 133 -2.50 -8.08 1.68
CA GLY A 133 -2.47 -9.34 2.43
C GLY A 133 -3.78 -10.13 2.33
N GLY A 134 -3.71 -11.40 1.88
CA GLY A 134 -4.81 -12.35 1.87
C GLY A 134 -5.51 -12.57 0.53
N ALA A 135 -5.12 -11.87 -0.54
CA ALA A 135 -5.73 -12.03 -1.87
C ALA A 135 -5.62 -13.46 -2.41
N GLY A 136 -6.75 -14.09 -2.70
CA GLY A 136 -6.82 -15.42 -3.31
C GLY A 136 -7.56 -15.46 -4.65
N GLY A 137 -8.27 -14.38 -5.04
CA GLY A 137 -9.03 -14.32 -6.28
C GLY A 137 -9.87 -13.05 -6.43
N ALA A 138 -10.63 -12.95 -7.52
CA ALA A 138 -11.40 -11.77 -7.88
C ALA A 138 -12.43 -11.37 -6.82
N ARG A 139 -13.11 -12.35 -6.21
CA ARG A 139 -14.09 -12.08 -5.15
C ARG A 139 -13.47 -11.32 -3.99
N HIS A 140 -12.28 -11.74 -3.53
CA HIS A 140 -11.58 -11.05 -2.45
C HIS A 140 -11.21 -9.61 -2.83
N VAL A 141 -10.79 -9.38 -4.09
CA VAL A 141 -10.51 -8.03 -4.59
C VAL A 141 -11.78 -7.18 -4.60
N ALA A 142 -12.90 -7.72 -5.10
CA ALA A 142 -14.18 -7.02 -5.11
C ALA A 142 -14.61 -6.63 -3.68
N ASP A 143 -14.54 -7.57 -2.72
CA ASP A 143 -14.89 -7.31 -1.32
C ASP A 143 -13.98 -6.24 -0.69
N ALA A 144 -12.68 -6.23 -0.99
CA ALA A 144 -11.75 -5.21 -0.50
C ALA A 144 -12.08 -3.81 -1.07
N LEU A 145 -12.51 -3.73 -2.34
CA LEU A 145 -12.87 -2.47 -2.99
C LEU A 145 -14.19 -1.86 -2.48
N GLU A 146 -14.99 -2.60 -1.71
CA GLU A 146 -16.13 -2.03 -1.00
C GLU A 146 -15.72 -1.14 0.19
N VAL A 147 -14.52 -1.37 0.75
CA VAL A 147 -14.05 -0.68 1.96
C VAL A 147 -12.75 0.11 1.74
N ALA A 148 -12.06 -0.07 0.62
CA ALA A 148 -10.80 0.58 0.27
C ALA A 148 -10.79 1.07 -1.18
N GLN A 149 -9.88 1.96 -1.53
CA GLN A 149 -9.79 2.54 -2.88
C GLN A 149 -8.95 1.69 -3.83
N ALA A 150 -8.12 0.78 -3.30
CA ALA A 150 -7.33 -0.15 -4.11
C ALA A 150 -7.05 -1.45 -3.34
N ALA A 151 -6.72 -2.49 -4.10
CA ALA A 151 -6.31 -3.78 -3.57
C ALA A 151 -4.98 -4.22 -4.21
N LEU A 152 -4.02 -4.60 -3.38
CA LEU A 152 -2.71 -5.09 -3.79
C LEU A 152 -2.73 -6.62 -3.84
N LEU A 153 -2.21 -7.17 -4.92
CA LEU A 153 -2.05 -8.61 -5.13
C LEU A 153 -0.57 -8.93 -5.34
N ALA A 154 -0.08 -9.97 -4.70
CA ALA A 154 1.31 -10.41 -4.82
C ALA A 154 1.40 -11.90 -5.20
N SER A 155 1.22 -12.81 -4.24
CA SER A 155 1.51 -14.25 -4.39
C SER A 155 0.83 -14.90 -5.58
N ILE A 156 -0.47 -14.66 -5.80
CA ILE A 156 -1.23 -15.28 -6.90
C ILE A 156 -0.75 -14.84 -8.29
N LEU A 157 -0.15 -13.64 -8.40
CA LEU A 157 0.41 -13.12 -9.65
C LEU A 157 1.88 -13.52 -9.83
N HIS A 158 2.63 -13.72 -8.75
CA HIS A 158 3.99 -14.26 -8.82
C HIS A 158 4.00 -15.72 -9.25
N GLU A 159 3.01 -16.51 -8.83
CA GLU A 159 2.89 -17.92 -9.23
C GLU A 159 2.40 -18.08 -10.66
N ASP A 160 1.44 -17.23 -11.07
CA ASP A 160 0.90 -17.23 -12.43
C ASP A 160 0.65 -15.79 -12.91
N PRO A 161 1.61 -15.17 -13.60
CA PRO A 161 1.43 -13.83 -14.17
C PRO A 161 0.27 -13.72 -15.17
N ALA A 162 -0.10 -14.83 -15.84
CA ALA A 162 -1.23 -14.84 -16.79
C ALA A 162 -2.59 -14.69 -16.07
N ARG A 163 -2.63 -14.96 -14.77
CA ARG A 163 -3.81 -14.81 -13.91
C ARG A 163 -4.36 -13.37 -13.91
N LEU A 164 -3.52 -12.36 -14.16
CA LEU A 164 -3.97 -10.96 -14.16
C LEU A 164 -5.08 -10.68 -15.20
N ALA A 165 -4.99 -11.27 -16.38
CA ALA A 165 -5.99 -11.07 -17.43
C ALA A 165 -7.35 -11.66 -17.00
N SER A 166 -7.38 -12.94 -16.61
CA SER A 166 -8.61 -13.60 -16.17
C SER A 166 -9.20 -12.96 -14.91
N LEU A 167 -8.37 -12.47 -14.00
CA LEU A 167 -8.80 -11.74 -12.80
C LEU A 167 -9.57 -10.46 -13.17
N ARG A 168 -9.07 -9.71 -14.16
CA ARG A 168 -9.76 -8.50 -14.66
C ARG A 168 -11.13 -8.84 -15.26
N ASP A 169 -11.21 -9.91 -16.02
CA ASP A 169 -12.48 -10.33 -16.64
C ASP A 169 -13.50 -10.79 -15.58
N GLU A 170 -13.04 -11.52 -14.56
CA GLU A 170 -13.87 -11.90 -13.41
C GLU A 170 -14.37 -10.66 -12.65
N LEU A 171 -13.53 -9.66 -12.40
CA LEU A 171 -13.89 -8.41 -11.73
C LEU A 171 -14.93 -7.63 -12.54
N ARG A 172 -14.76 -7.52 -13.86
CA ARG A 172 -15.75 -6.88 -14.75
C ARG A 172 -17.08 -7.61 -14.69
N ALA A 173 -17.08 -8.94 -14.70
CA ALA A 173 -18.30 -9.75 -14.57
C ALA A 173 -19.02 -9.53 -13.23
N MET A 174 -18.28 -9.12 -12.17
CA MET A 174 -18.84 -8.71 -10.87
C MET A 174 -19.27 -7.24 -10.81
N GLY A 175 -19.12 -6.49 -11.91
CA GLY A 175 -19.47 -5.07 -11.98
C GLY A 175 -18.39 -4.13 -11.41
N VAL A 176 -17.20 -4.64 -11.12
CA VAL A 176 -16.07 -3.82 -10.68
C VAL A 176 -15.44 -3.15 -11.89
N GLU A 177 -15.30 -1.83 -11.82
CA GLU A 177 -14.60 -1.07 -12.86
C GLU A 177 -13.09 -1.32 -12.74
N VAL A 178 -12.50 -1.84 -13.81
CA VAL A 178 -11.08 -2.13 -13.91
C VAL A 178 -10.49 -1.53 -15.18
N ARG A 179 -9.28 -1.00 -15.06
CA ARG A 179 -8.56 -0.41 -16.19
C ARG A 179 -8.29 -1.46 -17.28
N ASP A 180 -8.44 -1.06 -18.54
CA ASP A 180 -8.06 -1.89 -19.68
C ASP A 180 -6.54 -2.14 -19.70
N ALA A 181 -6.15 -3.29 -20.26
CA ALA A 181 -4.74 -3.54 -20.56
C ALA A 181 -4.28 -2.54 -21.63
N ALA A 182 -3.13 -1.92 -21.38
CA ALA A 182 -2.48 -1.07 -22.37
C ALA A 182 -1.85 -1.93 -23.47
#